data_623c71d30e9d68d94de26391d94faf97
#
_entry.id   623c71d30e9d68d94de26391d94faf97
#
_cell.length_a   1.000
_cell.length_b   1.000
_cell.length_c   1.000
_cell.angle_alpha   90.00
_cell.angle_beta   90.00
_cell.angle_gamma   90.00
#
_symmetry.space_group_name_H-M   'P 1'
#
loop_
_entity.id
_entity.type
_entity.pdbx_description
1 polymer ?
#
loop_
_entity_poly.entity_id
_entity_poly.type
_entity_poly.pdbx_seq_one_letter_code
_entity_poly.pdbx_strand_id
1 'polypeptide(L)'
;MKALAVAVLSSALVLAGCGDSGTDGASGTDGADRMPVTAAFYPLQFVAERVGGDLVEVSTLTKPGTEPHDLELTPKAVAQLSQAKAVLYLAGFQPAVDDAVKTQAADAALDVTQPANLIVTGADDGHDHAGESADEHAADGVVDLHFWLDPTRMAAVATTVGERFAKADPANAATYTANAAALASDLTTLDEEFAAGLKTCESKELVTGHAAFGYLATRYGLGQEGIAGISPDAEPDAAALRDLVSHVRESGVSTVYAETLVSPALAETIARETGAKVAVLDPLEGLTDASPGSDYLEVMRANLKTLREGQGCS
;
A
#
# COMPACT_ATOMS: atom_id res chain seq x y z
N MET A 1 -34.49 71.85 67.49
CA MET A 1 -35.44 71.44 66.44
C MET A 1 -34.77 70.29 65.71
N LYS A 2 -35.41 69.13 65.72
CA LYS A 2 -35.20 67.89 64.98
C LYS A 2 -33.80 67.29 64.90
N ALA A 3 -33.57 66.30 65.77
CA ALA A 3 -32.51 65.30 65.75
C ALA A 3 -32.73 64.35 64.52
N LEU A 4 -31.63 63.97 63.87
CA LEU A 4 -31.61 62.85 62.99
C LEU A 4 -30.63 61.82 63.49
N ALA A 5 -31.16 60.65 63.89
CA ALA A 5 -30.39 59.49 64.38
C ALA A 5 -29.85 58.74 63.11
N VAL A 6 -28.55 58.46 63.20
CA VAL A 6 -27.92 57.59 62.21
C VAL A 6 -27.74 56.21 62.86
N ALA A 7 -28.45 55.20 62.34
CA ALA A 7 -28.31 53.81 62.74
C ALA A 7 -27.16 53.16 61.90
N VAL A 8 -26.15 52.68 62.65
CA VAL A 8 -25.06 51.91 62.11
C VAL A 8 -25.47 50.43 62.06
N LEU A 9 -25.66 49.87 60.86
CA LEU A 9 -25.94 48.45 60.67
C LEU A 9 -24.62 47.70 60.48
N SER A 10 -24.26 46.91 61.50
CA SER A 10 -23.11 46.00 61.44
C SER A 10 -23.49 44.75 60.68
N SER A 11 -22.95 44.56 59.46
CA SER A 11 -23.14 43.37 58.68
C SER A 11 -22.09 42.33 59.04
N ALA A 12 -22.53 41.23 59.62
CA ALA A 12 -21.71 40.05 59.91
C ALA A 12 -21.50 39.29 58.60
N LEU A 13 -20.26 39.11 58.15
CA LEU A 13 -19.87 38.29 57.04
C LEU A 13 -19.84 36.83 57.47
N VAL A 14 -20.78 36.01 57.01
CA VAL A 14 -20.75 34.55 57.14
C VAL A 14 -19.97 34.02 55.95
N LEU A 15 -18.76 33.48 56.16
CA LEU A 15 -18.05 32.68 55.16
C LEU A 15 -18.71 31.31 55.12
N ALA A 16 -19.56 31.10 54.10
CA ALA A 16 -19.98 29.78 53.69
C ALA A 16 -18.87 29.21 52.81
N GLY A 17 -18.13 28.21 53.29
CA GLY A 17 -17.23 27.39 52.49
C GLY A 17 -18.05 26.53 51.54
N CYS A 18 -18.04 26.86 50.27
CA CYS A 18 -18.47 25.95 49.20
C CYS A 18 -17.39 24.87 49.03
N GLY A 19 -17.72 23.64 49.47
CA GLY A 19 -17.01 22.47 49.05
C GLY A 19 -17.10 22.35 47.54
N ASP A 20 -15.97 22.46 46.90
CA ASP A 20 -15.78 22.18 45.50
C ASP A 20 -15.92 20.67 45.28
N SER A 21 -17.13 20.23 44.91
CA SER A 21 -17.33 18.92 44.31
C SER A 21 -16.72 19.00 42.92
N GLY A 22 -15.45 18.63 42.85
CA GLY A 22 -14.78 18.41 41.56
C GLY A 22 -15.59 17.44 40.74
N THR A 23 -16.38 17.95 39.80
CA THR A 23 -16.72 17.20 38.63
C THR A 23 -15.40 17.07 37.87
N ASP A 24 -14.82 15.87 37.97
CA ASP A 24 -13.83 15.41 37.00
C ASP A 24 -14.49 15.50 35.60
N GLY A 25 -14.35 16.69 35.03
CA GLY A 25 -14.50 16.86 33.62
C GLY A 25 -13.45 15.95 32.99
N ALA A 26 -13.90 14.91 32.31
CA ALA A 26 -13.08 14.15 31.40
C ALA A 26 -12.39 15.16 30.48
N SER A 27 -11.17 15.57 30.86
CA SER A 27 -10.24 16.18 29.95
C SER A 27 -10.09 15.17 28.83
N GLY A 28 -10.64 15.51 27.67
CA GLY A 28 -10.33 14.79 26.46
C GLY A 28 -8.82 14.66 26.37
N THR A 29 -8.36 13.45 26.20
CA THR A 29 -6.96 13.12 25.91
C THR A 29 -6.61 13.59 24.49
N ASP A 30 -6.80 14.89 24.22
CA ASP A 30 -6.24 15.57 23.05
C ASP A 30 -4.76 15.81 23.33
N GLY A 31 -3.93 14.78 23.15
CA GLY A 31 -2.50 14.87 23.32
C GLY A 31 -1.82 13.60 23.85
N ALA A 32 -2.43 12.43 23.75
CA ALA A 32 -1.65 11.21 23.86
C ALA A 32 -0.58 11.26 22.78
N ASP A 33 0.71 11.19 23.18
CA ASP A 33 1.82 11.12 22.23
C ASP A 33 1.63 9.89 21.32
N ARG A 34 1.10 10.12 20.13
CA ARG A 34 0.96 9.05 19.11
C ARG A 34 2.35 8.56 18.74
N MET A 35 2.50 7.25 18.62
CA MET A 35 3.76 6.67 18.19
C MET A 35 4.07 7.08 16.74
N PRO A 36 5.17 7.79 16.47
CA PRO A 36 5.53 8.19 15.12
C PRO A 36 5.97 6.96 14.29
N VAL A 37 5.29 6.75 13.18
CA VAL A 37 5.55 5.68 12.20
C VAL A 37 5.82 6.30 10.85
N THR A 38 6.81 5.78 10.12
CA THR A 38 7.07 6.16 8.73
C THR A 38 6.89 4.94 7.83
N ALA A 39 6.06 5.08 6.80
CA ALA A 39 5.90 4.10 5.74
C ALA A 39 6.61 4.57 4.46
N ALA A 40 7.28 3.67 3.77
CA ALA A 40 8.01 4.02 2.55
C ALA A 40 7.07 4.37 1.39
N PHE A 41 5.97 3.63 1.23
CA PHE A 41 5.00 3.80 0.15
C PHE A 41 3.59 3.37 0.59
N TYR A 42 2.59 3.63 -0.24
CA TYR A 42 1.17 3.57 0.13
C TYR A 42 0.68 2.24 0.72
N PRO A 43 0.93 1.05 0.15
CA PRO A 43 0.51 -0.21 0.76
C PRO A 43 0.95 -0.39 2.21
N LEU A 44 2.18 0.03 2.54
CA LEU A 44 2.69 -0.02 3.91
C LEU A 44 2.09 1.08 4.80
N GLN A 45 1.76 2.25 4.23
CA GLN A 45 0.99 3.28 4.93
C GLN A 45 -0.38 2.75 5.35
N PHE A 46 -1.11 2.14 4.42
CA PHE A 46 -2.42 1.53 4.70
C PHE A 46 -2.34 0.50 5.83
N VAL A 47 -1.36 -0.40 5.80
CA VAL A 47 -1.15 -1.37 6.89
C VAL A 47 -0.84 -0.66 8.21
N ALA A 48 0.05 0.32 8.20
CA ALA A 48 0.42 1.07 9.41
C ALA A 48 -0.78 1.77 10.04
N GLU A 49 -1.62 2.43 9.23
CA GLU A 49 -2.83 3.12 9.68
C GLU A 49 -3.88 2.15 10.23
N ARG A 50 -4.12 1.03 9.53
CA ARG A 50 -5.11 0.02 9.95
C ARG A 50 -4.69 -0.71 11.23
N VAL A 51 -3.40 -1.02 11.38
CA VAL A 51 -2.86 -1.70 12.56
C VAL A 51 -2.71 -0.74 13.73
N GLY A 52 -2.23 0.46 13.48
CA GLY A 52 -1.94 1.46 14.51
C GLY A 52 -3.18 2.18 15.05
N GLY A 53 -4.17 2.41 14.19
CA GLY A 53 -5.36 3.22 14.53
C GLY A 53 -4.99 4.58 15.08
N ASP A 54 -5.70 5.03 16.09
CA ASP A 54 -5.48 6.32 16.76
C ASP A 54 -4.21 6.39 17.62
N LEU A 55 -3.51 5.28 17.80
CA LEU A 55 -2.31 5.17 18.63
C LEU A 55 -1.03 5.57 17.90
N VAL A 56 -1.09 5.71 16.57
CA VAL A 56 0.07 6.06 15.74
C VAL A 56 -0.16 7.34 14.97
N GLU A 57 0.95 8.00 14.61
CA GLU A 57 0.99 9.07 13.63
C GLU A 57 1.80 8.58 12.44
N VAL A 58 1.12 8.24 11.36
CA VAL A 58 1.76 7.68 10.16
C VAL A 58 2.14 8.80 9.21
N SER A 59 3.40 8.81 8.79
CA SER A 59 3.90 9.62 7.68
C SER A 59 4.34 8.71 6.54
N THR A 60 4.21 9.19 5.29
CA THR A 60 4.72 8.46 4.12
C THR A 60 5.88 9.20 3.46
N LEU A 61 6.85 8.44 2.92
CA LEU A 61 7.96 9.01 2.16
C LEU A 61 7.55 9.30 0.71
N THR A 62 6.76 8.42 0.11
CA THR A 62 6.19 8.63 -1.23
C THR A 62 4.91 9.45 -1.14
N LYS A 63 4.86 10.58 -1.82
CA LYS A 63 3.67 11.44 -1.82
C LYS A 63 2.55 10.83 -2.66
N PRO A 64 1.28 11.11 -2.32
CA PRO A 64 0.16 10.72 -3.19
C PRO A 64 0.37 11.19 -4.64
N GLY A 65 0.10 10.31 -5.60
CA GLY A 65 0.25 10.60 -7.02
C GLY A 65 1.68 10.61 -7.55
N THR A 66 2.67 10.20 -6.73
CA THR A 66 4.06 10.06 -7.17
C THR A 66 4.36 8.58 -7.37
N GLU A 67 5.02 8.26 -8.47
CA GLU A 67 5.56 6.95 -8.76
C GLU A 67 6.66 6.61 -7.73
N PRO A 68 6.61 5.44 -7.04
CA PRO A 68 7.49 5.16 -5.91
C PRO A 68 8.87 4.59 -6.29
N HIS A 69 9.03 3.95 -7.46
CA HIS A 69 10.27 3.23 -7.81
C HIS A 69 11.50 4.16 -7.82
N ASP A 70 11.36 5.36 -8.38
CA ASP A 70 12.43 6.35 -8.51
C ASP A 70 12.38 7.45 -7.44
N LEU A 71 11.91 7.11 -6.24
CA LEU A 71 11.79 8.09 -5.15
C LEU A 71 13.13 8.69 -4.76
N GLU A 72 13.22 10.01 -4.81
CA GLU A 72 14.31 10.79 -4.20
C GLU A 72 13.88 11.38 -2.85
N LEU A 73 14.73 11.20 -1.83
CA LEU A 73 14.44 11.69 -0.49
C LEU A 73 14.88 13.13 -0.30
N THR A 74 13.97 13.98 0.19
CA THR A 74 14.31 15.32 0.66
C THR A 74 15.01 15.25 2.02
N PRO A 75 15.82 16.28 2.40
CA PRO A 75 16.40 16.34 3.76
C PRO A 75 15.36 16.26 4.88
N LYS A 76 14.14 16.76 4.63
CA LYS A 76 13.03 16.65 5.59
C LYS A 76 12.57 15.20 5.76
N ALA A 77 12.45 14.45 4.67
CA ALA A 77 12.06 13.04 4.70
C ALA A 77 13.11 12.19 5.44
N VAL A 78 14.40 12.44 5.20
CA VAL A 78 15.49 11.80 5.93
C VAL A 78 15.43 12.12 7.44
N ALA A 79 15.14 13.38 7.82
CA ALA A 79 14.97 13.75 9.22
C ALA A 79 13.76 13.08 9.89
N GLN A 80 12.67 12.82 9.15
CA GLN A 80 11.51 12.08 9.65
C GLN A 80 11.86 10.63 10.01
N LEU A 81 12.69 9.96 9.21
CA LEU A 81 13.16 8.60 9.49
C LEU A 81 13.85 8.49 10.85
N SER A 82 14.70 9.46 11.21
CA SER A 82 15.43 9.43 12.50
C SER A 82 14.54 9.63 13.73
N GLN A 83 13.31 10.11 13.55
CA GLN A 83 12.35 10.36 14.63
C GLN A 83 11.32 9.23 14.77
N ALA A 84 11.21 8.36 13.77
CA ALA A 84 10.24 7.30 13.76
C ALA A 84 10.56 6.21 14.80
N LYS A 85 9.54 5.65 15.44
CA LYS A 85 9.63 4.47 16.31
C LYS A 85 9.48 3.15 15.51
N ALA A 86 8.89 3.24 14.35
CA ALA A 86 8.86 2.16 13.37
C ALA A 86 8.95 2.77 11.96
N VAL A 87 9.78 2.17 11.12
CA VAL A 87 9.92 2.49 9.69
C VAL A 87 9.60 1.23 8.91
N LEU A 88 8.52 1.27 8.13
CA LEU A 88 8.09 0.16 7.30
C LEU A 88 8.59 0.37 5.88
N TYR A 89 9.38 -0.54 5.35
CA TYR A 89 9.94 -0.45 4.01
C TYR A 89 10.12 -1.84 3.38
N LEU A 90 10.30 -1.87 2.08
CA LEU A 90 10.60 -3.06 1.30
C LEU A 90 12.00 -2.91 0.72
N ALA A 91 12.95 -3.72 1.19
CA ALA A 91 14.32 -3.65 0.69
C ALA A 91 14.38 -3.97 -0.80
N GLY A 92 15.12 -3.17 -1.54
CA GLY A 92 15.29 -3.28 -2.99
C GLY A 92 14.23 -2.54 -3.81
N PHE A 93 13.13 -2.06 -3.21
CA PHE A 93 12.08 -1.35 -3.94
C PHE A 93 12.45 0.12 -4.21
N GLN A 94 12.98 0.79 -3.20
CA GLN A 94 13.33 2.21 -3.25
C GLN A 94 14.79 2.41 -2.77
N PRO A 95 15.80 2.43 -3.67
CA PRO A 95 17.22 2.49 -3.27
C PRO A 95 17.57 3.64 -2.33
N ALA A 96 16.96 4.82 -2.52
CA ALA A 96 17.19 5.97 -1.64
C ALA A 96 16.64 5.73 -0.22
N VAL A 97 15.56 4.95 -0.08
CA VAL A 97 15.00 4.56 1.23
C VAL A 97 15.92 3.54 1.90
N ASP A 98 16.40 2.54 1.18
CA ASP A 98 17.33 1.53 1.70
C ASP A 98 18.57 2.17 2.32
N ASP A 99 19.18 3.13 1.62
CA ASP A 99 20.36 3.83 2.10
C ASP A 99 20.05 4.75 3.30
N ALA A 100 18.91 5.43 3.27
CA ALA A 100 18.49 6.29 4.37
C ALA A 100 18.15 5.48 5.62
N VAL A 101 17.47 4.36 5.48
CA VAL A 101 17.12 3.46 6.60
C VAL A 101 18.38 2.91 7.28
N LYS A 102 19.36 2.42 6.50
CA LYS A 102 20.65 1.93 7.04
C LYS A 102 21.36 2.96 7.91
N THR A 103 21.29 4.24 7.52
CA THR A 103 22.07 5.30 8.16
C THR A 103 21.31 6.05 9.25
N GLN A 104 19.99 6.15 9.16
CA GLN A 104 19.17 7.02 10.03
C GLN A 104 18.18 6.29 10.91
N ALA A 105 17.80 5.05 10.59
CA ALA A 105 16.67 4.38 11.25
C ALA A 105 16.85 2.86 11.41
N ALA A 106 18.07 2.33 11.40
CA ALA A 106 18.33 0.89 11.43
C ALA A 106 17.61 0.15 12.59
N ASP A 107 17.57 0.74 13.79
CA ASP A 107 16.92 0.15 14.96
C ASP A 107 15.37 0.22 14.90
N ALA A 108 14.84 1.19 14.16
CA ALA A 108 13.41 1.40 13.98
C ALA A 108 12.85 0.63 12.77
N ALA A 109 13.70 0.18 11.87
CA ALA A 109 13.32 -0.43 10.60
C ALA A 109 12.61 -1.77 10.75
N LEU A 110 11.62 -1.98 9.90
CA LEU A 110 11.01 -3.25 9.57
C LEU A 110 11.05 -3.42 8.06
N ASP A 111 11.95 -4.26 7.59
CA ASP A 111 11.95 -4.76 6.22
C ASP A 111 10.88 -5.84 6.08
N VAL A 112 9.95 -5.62 5.17
CA VAL A 112 8.83 -6.53 4.94
C VAL A 112 9.13 -7.63 3.91
N THR A 113 10.34 -7.69 3.36
CA THR A 113 10.76 -8.71 2.38
C THR A 113 10.46 -10.13 2.86
N GLN A 114 10.81 -10.44 4.11
CA GLN A 114 10.65 -11.78 4.66
C GLN A 114 9.17 -12.15 4.89
N PRO A 115 8.31 -11.35 5.54
CA PRO A 115 6.90 -11.68 5.67
C PRO A 115 6.14 -11.61 4.32
N ALA A 116 6.57 -10.79 3.37
CA ALA A 116 6.03 -10.76 2.01
C ALA A 116 6.36 -12.03 1.22
N ASN A 117 7.40 -12.77 1.61
CA ASN A 117 7.84 -14.01 0.94
C ASN A 117 7.98 -13.82 -0.57
N LEU A 118 8.88 -12.91 -0.97
CA LEU A 118 9.04 -12.50 -2.35
C LEU A 118 9.37 -13.68 -3.27
N ILE A 119 8.87 -13.63 -4.49
CA ILE A 119 9.19 -14.58 -5.55
C ILE A 119 10.25 -14.00 -6.48
N VAL A 120 11.13 -14.87 -6.94
CA VAL A 120 12.05 -14.58 -8.03
C VAL A 120 11.35 -15.00 -9.30
N THR A 121 11.04 -14.03 -10.15
CA THR A 121 10.56 -14.33 -11.50
C THR A 121 11.80 -14.58 -12.35
N GLY A 122 11.83 -15.69 -13.09
CA GLY A 122 12.83 -15.85 -14.14
C GLY A 122 12.68 -14.66 -15.10
N ALA A 123 13.79 -14.20 -15.67
CA ALA A 123 13.73 -13.37 -16.84
C ALA A 123 13.21 -14.24 -18.00
N ASP A 124 11.92 -14.52 -18.00
CA ASP A 124 11.24 -15.08 -19.16
C ASP A 124 10.97 -13.89 -20.09
N ASP A 125 11.97 -13.57 -20.89
CA ASP A 125 11.90 -12.57 -21.94
C ASP A 125 11.07 -13.04 -23.16
N GLY A 126 10.34 -14.17 -22.99
CA GLY A 126 9.47 -14.71 -24.03
C GLY A 126 10.22 -15.23 -25.25
N HIS A 127 11.54 -15.30 -25.21
CA HIS A 127 12.36 -15.84 -26.29
C HIS A 127 12.75 -17.30 -25.99
N ASP A 128 12.22 -18.22 -26.77
CA ASP A 128 12.56 -19.63 -26.76
C ASP A 128 14.04 -19.80 -27.19
N HIS A 129 14.99 -19.72 -26.27
CA HIS A 129 16.39 -20.05 -26.49
C HIS A 129 16.55 -21.59 -26.56
N ALA A 130 16.13 -22.17 -27.65
CA ALA A 130 16.33 -23.58 -27.92
C ALA A 130 17.82 -23.91 -28.00
N GLY A 131 18.44 -24.20 -26.86
CA GLY A 131 19.83 -24.69 -26.82
C GLY A 131 20.62 -24.44 -25.54
N GLU A 132 20.13 -23.69 -24.58
CA GLU A 132 20.85 -23.43 -23.32
C GLU A 132 20.27 -24.25 -22.15
N SER A 133 21.15 -24.77 -21.29
CA SER A 133 20.74 -25.66 -20.20
C SER A 133 20.09 -24.86 -19.07
N ALA A 134 18.98 -25.37 -18.52
CA ALA A 134 18.17 -24.78 -17.47
C ALA A 134 18.93 -24.43 -16.16
N ASP A 135 20.18 -24.78 -16.03
CA ASP A 135 21.00 -24.54 -14.81
C ASP A 135 21.76 -23.20 -14.83
N GLU A 136 21.89 -22.51 -15.97
CA GLU A 136 22.60 -21.23 -16.05
C GLU A 136 21.68 -20.00 -15.86
N HIS A 137 20.37 -20.13 -16.10
CA HIS A 137 19.41 -19.01 -15.96
C HIS A 137 18.86 -18.78 -14.53
N ALA A 138 19.12 -19.69 -13.61
CA ALA A 138 18.70 -19.55 -12.20
C ALA A 138 19.49 -18.45 -11.43
N ALA A 139 20.52 -17.84 -12.03
CA ALA A 139 21.37 -16.84 -11.38
C ALA A 139 20.96 -15.39 -11.64
N ASP A 140 20.14 -15.11 -12.64
CA ASP A 140 19.77 -13.74 -13.07
C ASP A 140 18.25 -13.44 -12.89
N GLY A 141 17.55 -14.18 -12.04
CA GLY A 141 16.11 -13.92 -11.79
C GLY A 141 15.87 -12.55 -11.17
N VAL A 142 14.94 -11.78 -11.76
CA VAL A 142 14.49 -10.51 -11.21
C VAL A 142 13.50 -10.77 -10.09
N VAL A 143 13.68 -10.14 -8.93
CA VAL A 143 12.74 -10.23 -7.81
C VAL A 143 11.56 -9.33 -8.13
N ASP A 144 10.36 -9.90 -8.19
CA ASP A 144 9.13 -9.11 -8.23
C ASP A 144 8.84 -8.56 -6.83
N LEU A 145 8.71 -7.25 -6.72
CA LEU A 145 8.52 -6.54 -5.45
C LEU A 145 7.05 -6.19 -5.16
N HIS A 146 6.12 -6.41 -6.12
CA HIS A 146 4.71 -6.02 -6.04
C HIS A 146 3.83 -6.99 -5.22
N PHE A 147 4.37 -7.50 -4.11
CA PHE A 147 3.72 -8.50 -3.24
C PHE A 147 2.35 -8.08 -2.73
N TRP A 148 2.10 -6.78 -2.60
CA TRP A 148 0.87 -6.22 -2.02
C TRP A 148 -0.38 -6.49 -2.86
N LEU A 149 -0.23 -6.89 -4.12
CA LEU A 149 -1.34 -7.32 -4.96
C LEU A 149 -1.80 -8.76 -4.71
N ASP A 150 -1.13 -9.49 -3.78
CA ASP A 150 -1.60 -10.73 -3.18
C ASP A 150 -2.11 -10.45 -1.75
N PRO A 151 -3.43 -10.49 -1.50
CA PRO A 151 -3.98 -10.21 -0.18
C PRO A 151 -3.44 -11.11 0.93
N THR A 152 -3.03 -12.34 0.62
CA THR A 152 -2.50 -13.25 1.64
C THR A 152 -1.11 -12.86 2.11
N ARG A 153 -0.29 -12.29 1.24
CA ARG A 153 1.02 -11.73 1.58
C ARG A 153 0.87 -10.45 2.39
N MET A 154 -0.08 -9.59 2.01
CA MET A 154 -0.43 -8.41 2.80
C MET A 154 -0.92 -8.77 4.20
N ALA A 155 -1.68 -9.86 4.38
CA ALA A 155 -2.11 -10.34 5.70
C ALA A 155 -0.92 -10.79 6.58
N ALA A 156 0.09 -11.43 6.00
CA ALA A 156 1.31 -11.79 6.71
C ALA A 156 2.12 -10.55 7.12
N VAL A 157 2.24 -9.56 6.23
CA VAL A 157 2.87 -8.27 6.52
C VAL A 157 2.10 -7.53 7.63
N ALA A 158 0.76 -7.49 7.58
CA ALA A 158 -0.05 -6.85 8.61
C ALA A 158 0.18 -7.47 10.00
N THR A 159 0.30 -8.79 10.07
CA THR A 159 0.62 -9.52 11.32
C THR A 159 1.99 -9.09 11.86
N THR A 160 3.02 -9.07 11.00
CA THR A 160 4.39 -8.67 11.37
C THR A 160 4.46 -7.21 11.80
N VAL A 161 3.70 -6.31 11.16
CA VAL A 161 3.58 -4.90 11.57
C VAL A 161 2.96 -4.79 12.96
N GLY A 162 1.90 -5.59 13.26
CA GLY A 162 1.31 -5.66 14.60
C GLY A 162 2.31 -6.06 15.68
N GLU A 163 3.13 -7.08 15.43
CA GLU A 163 4.20 -7.52 16.32
C GLU A 163 5.28 -6.43 16.51
N ARG A 164 5.64 -5.73 15.43
CA ARG A 164 6.61 -4.62 15.47
C ARG A 164 6.10 -3.46 16.31
N PHE A 165 4.82 -3.09 16.14
CA PHE A 165 4.20 -2.02 16.94
C PHE A 165 4.06 -2.41 18.41
N ALA A 166 3.62 -3.64 18.69
CA ALA A 166 3.55 -4.18 20.04
C ALA A 166 4.91 -4.17 20.77
N LYS A 167 6.00 -4.42 20.03
CA LYS A 167 7.36 -4.31 20.57
C LYS A 167 7.80 -2.87 20.81
N ALA A 168 7.41 -1.94 19.94
CA ALA A 168 7.77 -0.52 20.04
C ALA A 168 6.98 0.21 21.13
N ASP A 169 5.73 -0.21 21.36
CA ASP A 169 4.79 0.34 22.36
C ASP A 169 4.07 -0.79 23.11
N PRO A 170 4.72 -1.42 24.10
CA PRO A 170 4.17 -2.56 24.84
C PRO A 170 2.88 -2.24 25.61
N ALA A 171 2.64 -0.99 25.95
CA ALA A 171 1.44 -0.59 26.67
C ALA A 171 0.16 -0.81 25.84
N ASN A 172 0.26 -0.69 24.52
CA ASN A 172 -0.83 -0.84 23.56
C ASN A 172 -0.74 -2.15 22.74
N ALA A 173 0.13 -3.08 23.13
CA ALA A 173 0.41 -4.31 22.38
C ALA A 173 -0.85 -5.11 22.01
N ALA A 174 -1.81 -5.24 22.94
CA ALA A 174 -3.05 -5.98 22.71
C ALA A 174 -3.91 -5.34 21.58
N THR A 175 -3.94 -4.00 21.52
CA THR A 175 -4.69 -3.26 20.49
C THR A 175 -4.05 -3.48 19.11
N TYR A 176 -2.74 -3.35 19.00
CA TYR A 176 -2.03 -3.59 17.73
C TYR A 176 -2.23 -5.02 17.22
N THR A 177 -2.15 -6.01 18.12
CA THR A 177 -2.39 -7.42 17.78
C THR A 177 -3.83 -7.65 17.29
N ALA A 178 -4.81 -7.05 17.99
CA ALA A 178 -6.22 -7.17 17.60
C ALA A 178 -6.50 -6.50 16.23
N ASN A 179 -5.95 -5.31 16.01
CA ASN A 179 -6.11 -4.58 14.74
C ASN A 179 -5.44 -5.32 13.58
N ALA A 180 -4.24 -5.87 13.79
CA ALA A 180 -3.55 -6.69 12.79
C ALA A 180 -4.37 -7.94 12.41
N ALA A 181 -4.94 -8.61 13.41
CA ALA A 181 -5.81 -9.77 13.18
C ALA A 181 -7.10 -9.39 12.41
N ALA A 182 -7.70 -8.24 12.73
CA ALA A 182 -8.86 -7.72 12.01
C ALA A 182 -8.52 -7.42 10.54
N LEU A 183 -7.40 -6.73 10.28
CA LEU A 183 -6.94 -6.47 8.91
C LEU A 183 -6.64 -7.77 8.15
N ALA A 184 -5.98 -8.74 8.79
CA ALA A 184 -5.71 -10.04 8.17
C ALA A 184 -7.01 -10.79 7.80
N SER A 185 -8.07 -10.65 8.61
CA SER A 185 -9.40 -11.20 8.30
C SER A 185 -10.05 -10.50 7.10
N ASP A 186 -9.96 -9.16 7.01
CA ASP A 186 -10.46 -8.39 5.86
C ASP A 186 -9.73 -8.80 4.57
N LEU A 187 -8.41 -8.99 4.65
CA LEU A 187 -7.58 -9.41 3.51
C LEU A 187 -7.88 -10.87 3.10
N THR A 188 -8.18 -11.75 4.05
CA THR A 188 -8.64 -13.11 3.75
C THR A 188 -9.98 -13.09 3.01
N THR A 189 -10.90 -12.24 3.44
CA THR A 189 -12.19 -12.06 2.74
C THR A 189 -11.97 -11.54 1.32
N LEU A 190 -11.07 -10.58 1.14
CA LEU A 190 -10.70 -10.06 -0.18
C LEU A 190 -10.10 -11.15 -1.07
N ASP A 191 -9.23 -12.00 -0.54
CA ASP A 191 -8.67 -13.16 -1.25
C ASP A 191 -9.77 -14.13 -1.74
N GLU A 192 -10.74 -14.43 -0.88
CA GLU A 192 -11.88 -15.27 -1.24
C GLU A 192 -12.75 -14.63 -2.33
N GLU A 193 -12.98 -13.31 -2.27
CA GLU A 193 -13.68 -12.53 -3.32
C GLU A 193 -12.96 -12.66 -4.67
N PHE A 194 -11.64 -12.50 -4.72
CA PHE A 194 -10.82 -12.66 -5.93
C PHE A 194 -10.85 -14.10 -6.44
N ALA A 195 -10.63 -15.08 -5.56
CA ALA A 195 -10.64 -16.48 -5.94
C ALA A 195 -12.00 -16.92 -6.54
N ALA A 196 -13.10 -16.43 -5.98
CA ALA A 196 -14.43 -16.69 -6.52
C ALA A 196 -14.67 -15.94 -7.83
N GLY A 197 -14.30 -14.66 -7.89
CA GLY A 197 -14.58 -13.78 -9.03
C GLY A 197 -13.78 -14.09 -10.28
N LEU A 198 -12.57 -14.66 -10.15
CA LEU A 198 -11.68 -14.98 -11.27
C LEU A 198 -11.62 -16.48 -11.62
N LYS A 199 -12.47 -17.29 -10.97
CA LYS A 199 -12.45 -18.74 -11.16
C LYS A 199 -12.73 -19.18 -12.60
N THR A 200 -13.71 -18.54 -13.23
CA THR A 200 -14.21 -18.92 -14.57
C THR A 200 -14.15 -17.73 -15.50
N CYS A 201 -12.97 -17.45 -16.05
CA CYS A 201 -12.74 -16.39 -17.02
C CYS A 201 -12.48 -16.98 -18.41
N GLU A 202 -12.94 -16.29 -19.45
CA GLU A 202 -12.73 -16.65 -20.87
C GLU A 202 -11.26 -16.45 -21.26
N SER A 203 -10.66 -15.32 -20.87
CA SER A 203 -9.23 -15.05 -21.00
C SER A 203 -8.52 -15.25 -19.67
N LYS A 204 -7.31 -15.79 -19.74
CA LYS A 204 -6.44 -15.98 -18.58
C LYS A 204 -5.20 -15.09 -18.59
N GLU A 205 -5.06 -14.25 -19.59
CA GLU A 205 -3.89 -13.43 -19.79
C GLU A 205 -4.19 -11.95 -19.58
N LEU A 206 -3.36 -11.30 -18.75
CA LEU A 206 -3.39 -9.88 -18.45
C LEU A 206 -2.29 -9.19 -19.26
N VAL A 207 -2.65 -8.19 -20.05
CA VAL A 207 -1.68 -7.28 -20.67
C VAL A 207 -1.77 -5.94 -19.94
N THR A 208 -0.72 -5.56 -19.22
CA THR A 208 -0.68 -4.41 -18.29
C THR A 208 0.38 -3.40 -18.71
N GLY A 209 0.31 -2.16 -18.19
CA GLY A 209 1.28 -1.11 -18.47
C GLY A 209 2.71 -1.50 -18.06
N HIS A 210 2.88 -2.08 -16.88
CA HIS A 210 4.12 -2.73 -16.45
C HIS A 210 3.84 -4.05 -15.71
N ALA A 211 4.88 -4.81 -15.37
CA ALA A 211 4.74 -6.15 -14.81
C ALA A 211 4.49 -6.16 -13.29
N ALA A 212 3.52 -5.35 -12.80
CA ALA A 212 3.19 -5.25 -11.38
C ALA A 212 2.29 -6.38 -10.85
N PHE A 213 1.51 -7.01 -11.71
CA PHE A 213 0.42 -7.90 -11.30
C PHE A 213 0.83 -9.38 -11.19
N GLY A 214 2.13 -9.70 -11.20
CA GLY A 214 2.65 -11.07 -11.19
C GLY A 214 2.16 -11.92 -10.02
N TYR A 215 2.13 -11.35 -8.81
CA TYR A 215 1.61 -12.03 -7.62
C TYR A 215 0.11 -12.31 -7.71
N LEU A 216 -0.68 -11.31 -8.15
CA LEU A 216 -2.12 -11.46 -8.35
C LEU A 216 -2.39 -12.52 -9.43
N ALA A 217 -1.71 -12.42 -10.58
CA ALA A 217 -1.86 -13.35 -11.68
C ALA A 217 -1.57 -14.79 -11.23
N THR A 218 -0.41 -15.02 -10.62
CA THR A 218 0.00 -16.34 -10.11
C THR A 218 -1.01 -16.89 -9.10
N ARG A 219 -1.48 -16.06 -8.17
CA ARG A 219 -2.40 -16.52 -7.12
C ARG A 219 -3.74 -16.98 -7.65
N TYR A 220 -4.27 -16.30 -8.66
CA TYR A 220 -5.61 -16.61 -9.19
C TYR A 220 -5.60 -17.35 -10.53
N GLY A 221 -4.46 -17.90 -10.92
CA GLY A 221 -4.31 -18.74 -12.13
C GLY A 221 -4.48 -17.95 -13.43
N LEU A 222 -3.95 -16.73 -13.46
CA LEU A 222 -3.81 -15.88 -14.63
C LEU A 222 -2.33 -15.81 -15.05
N GLY A 223 -2.08 -15.47 -16.31
CA GLY A 223 -0.78 -15.04 -16.81
C GLY A 223 -0.70 -13.51 -16.85
N GLN A 224 0.50 -12.96 -16.84
CA GLN A 224 0.73 -11.53 -17.02
C GLN A 224 1.80 -11.28 -18.05
N GLU A 225 1.54 -10.31 -18.93
CA GLU A 225 2.50 -9.71 -19.85
C GLU A 225 2.52 -8.20 -19.60
N GLY A 226 3.66 -7.65 -19.20
CA GLY A 226 3.86 -6.21 -19.02
C GLY A 226 4.30 -5.56 -20.32
N ILE A 227 3.71 -4.41 -20.69
CA ILE A 227 4.20 -3.59 -21.81
C ILE A 227 5.59 -3.05 -21.47
N ALA A 228 5.79 -2.60 -20.25
CA ALA A 228 7.09 -2.34 -19.64
C ALA A 228 7.50 -3.52 -18.74
N GLY A 229 8.78 -3.57 -18.34
CA GLY A 229 9.28 -4.55 -17.37
C GLY A 229 8.69 -4.38 -15.96
N ILE A 230 9.46 -4.77 -14.95
CA ILE A 230 9.07 -4.62 -13.53
C ILE A 230 8.97 -3.14 -13.10
N SER A 231 9.76 -2.25 -13.70
CA SER A 231 9.65 -0.81 -13.49
C SER A 231 8.85 -0.16 -14.63
N PRO A 232 7.89 0.73 -14.33
CA PRO A 232 7.08 1.41 -15.33
C PRO A 232 7.88 2.37 -16.23
N ASP A 233 9.07 2.80 -15.78
CA ASP A 233 9.95 3.70 -16.53
C ASP A 233 10.77 2.99 -17.62
N ALA A 234 10.75 1.66 -17.68
CA ALA A 234 11.38 0.90 -18.73
C ALA A 234 10.60 1.05 -20.06
N GLU A 235 11.09 1.90 -20.95
CA GLU A 235 10.49 2.04 -22.28
C GLU A 235 10.80 0.80 -23.14
N PRO A 236 9.76 0.04 -23.60
CA PRO A 236 9.96 -1.08 -24.50
C PRO A 236 10.49 -0.58 -25.85
N ASP A 237 11.39 -1.33 -26.44
CA ASP A 237 11.86 -1.03 -27.80
C ASP A 237 10.79 -1.35 -28.86
N ALA A 238 11.05 -0.90 -30.10
CA ALA A 238 10.08 -1.09 -31.20
C ALA A 238 9.92 -2.57 -31.62
N ALA A 239 10.85 -3.46 -31.27
CA ALA A 239 10.72 -4.89 -31.55
C ALA A 239 9.81 -5.52 -30.50
N ALA A 240 10.06 -5.30 -29.21
CA ALA A 240 9.21 -5.77 -28.12
C ALA A 240 7.74 -5.33 -28.28
N LEU A 241 7.49 -4.06 -28.67
CA LEU A 241 6.12 -3.59 -28.95
C LEU A 241 5.45 -4.34 -30.12
N ARG A 242 6.18 -4.66 -31.19
CA ARG A 242 5.62 -5.44 -32.30
C ARG A 242 5.31 -6.87 -31.89
N ASP A 243 6.18 -7.49 -31.12
CA ASP A 243 6.02 -8.85 -30.64
C ASP A 243 4.82 -8.94 -29.69
N LEU A 244 4.67 -7.97 -28.78
CA LEU A 244 3.51 -7.84 -27.91
C LEU A 244 2.19 -7.64 -28.69
N VAL A 245 2.18 -6.80 -29.75
CA VAL A 245 1.00 -6.63 -30.63
C VAL A 245 0.64 -7.97 -31.32
N SER A 246 1.64 -8.73 -31.76
CA SER A 246 1.40 -10.04 -32.38
C SER A 246 0.86 -11.02 -31.34
N HIS A 247 1.45 -11.06 -30.17
CA HIS A 247 1.02 -11.88 -29.05
C HIS A 247 -0.44 -11.59 -28.63
N VAL A 248 -0.81 -10.32 -28.43
CA VAL A 248 -2.19 -9.91 -28.10
C VAL A 248 -3.20 -10.34 -29.16
N ARG A 249 -2.82 -10.29 -30.46
CA ARG A 249 -3.69 -10.76 -31.55
C ARG A 249 -3.85 -12.28 -31.57
N GLU A 250 -2.78 -13.02 -31.29
CA GLU A 250 -2.74 -14.49 -31.33
C GLU A 250 -3.43 -15.12 -30.14
N SER A 251 -3.23 -14.55 -28.94
CA SER A 251 -3.83 -15.02 -27.69
C SER A 251 -5.31 -14.62 -27.53
N GLY A 252 -5.80 -13.71 -28.38
CA GLY A 252 -7.20 -13.27 -28.34
C GLY A 252 -7.54 -12.41 -27.10
N VAL A 253 -6.54 -11.75 -26.51
CA VAL A 253 -6.73 -10.80 -25.43
C VAL A 253 -7.66 -9.68 -25.86
N SER A 254 -8.75 -9.50 -25.14
CA SER A 254 -9.79 -8.50 -25.45
C SER A 254 -9.61 -7.16 -24.75
N THR A 255 -8.75 -7.10 -23.74
CA THR A 255 -8.56 -5.92 -22.89
C THR A 255 -7.08 -5.74 -22.54
N VAL A 256 -6.56 -4.54 -22.77
CA VAL A 256 -5.25 -4.06 -22.34
C VAL A 256 -5.47 -3.09 -21.17
N TYR A 257 -4.70 -3.25 -20.09
CA TYR A 257 -4.89 -2.47 -18.89
C TYR A 257 -3.87 -1.34 -18.80
N ALA A 258 -4.38 -0.10 -18.78
CA ALA A 258 -3.62 1.09 -18.40
C ALA A 258 -3.61 1.25 -16.86
N GLU A 259 -2.74 2.07 -16.36
CA GLU A 259 -2.53 2.27 -14.93
C GLU A 259 -2.75 3.73 -14.51
N THR A 260 -2.82 3.98 -13.19
CA THR A 260 -3.22 5.30 -12.66
C THR A 260 -2.05 6.29 -12.53
N LEU A 261 -0.82 5.82 -12.36
CA LEU A 261 0.35 6.68 -12.13
C LEU A 261 1.21 6.92 -13.38
N VAL A 262 0.99 6.15 -14.44
CA VAL A 262 1.78 6.24 -15.68
C VAL A 262 0.90 6.63 -16.88
N SER A 263 1.56 7.07 -17.97
CA SER A 263 0.85 7.45 -19.19
C SER A 263 0.12 6.27 -19.83
N PRO A 264 -1.16 6.38 -20.19
CA PRO A 264 -1.90 5.30 -20.86
C PRO A 264 -1.50 5.13 -22.33
N ALA A 265 -0.62 5.96 -22.87
CA ALA A 265 -0.35 6.05 -24.32
C ALA A 265 0.13 4.74 -24.95
N LEU A 266 0.93 3.93 -24.23
CA LEU A 266 1.38 2.62 -24.73
C LEU A 266 0.22 1.62 -24.77
N ALA A 267 -0.56 1.50 -23.69
CA ALA A 267 -1.75 0.64 -23.66
C ALA A 267 -2.77 1.03 -24.74
N GLU A 268 -3.02 2.32 -24.94
CA GLU A 268 -3.87 2.83 -26.02
C GLU A 268 -3.34 2.49 -27.42
N THR A 269 -2.02 2.51 -27.57
CA THR A 269 -1.39 2.14 -28.85
C THR A 269 -1.57 0.65 -29.15
N ILE A 270 -1.27 -0.23 -28.20
CA ILE A 270 -1.49 -1.67 -28.33
C ILE A 270 -2.97 -1.96 -28.62
N ALA A 271 -3.88 -1.35 -27.86
CA ALA A 271 -5.32 -1.55 -28.05
C ALA A 271 -5.78 -1.11 -29.45
N ARG A 272 -5.30 0.02 -29.97
CA ARG A 272 -5.62 0.50 -31.31
C ARG A 272 -5.11 -0.45 -32.40
N GLU A 273 -3.90 -0.99 -32.25
CA GLU A 273 -3.30 -1.90 -33.22
C GLU A 273 -3.97 -3.29 -33.22
N THR A 274 -4.49 -3.74 -32.08
CA THR A 274 -5.04 -5.07 -31.88
C THR A 274 -6.58 -5.13 -31.97
N GLY A 275 -7.24 -4.01 -31.76
CA GLY A 275 -8.70 -3.92 -31.61
C GLY A 275 -9.18 -4.27 -30.19
N ALA A 276 -8.28 -4.46 -29.23
CA ALA A 276 -8.60 -4.64 -27.81
C ALA A 276 -9.20 -3.36 -27.20
N LYS A 277 -9.87 -3.49 -26.08
CA LYS A 277 -10.34 -2.36 -25.26
C LYS A 277 -9.24 -1.91 -24.31
N VAL A 278 -9.30 -0.65 -23.86
CA VAL A 278 -8.50 -0.18 -22.74
C VAL A 278 -9.37 -0.14 -21.50
N ALA A 279 -8.89 -0.70 -20.39
CA ALA A 279 -9.46 -0.54 -19.06
C ALA A 279 -8.37 -0.04 -18.10
N VAL A 280 -8.75 0.42 -16.90
CA VAL A 280 -7.79 0.87 -15.89
C VAL A 280 -7.69 -0.19 -14.80
N LEU A 281 -6.47 -0.62 -14.50
CA LEU A 281 -6.13 -1.51 -13.39
C LEU A 281 -5.08 -0.80 -12.53
N ASP A 282 -5.40 -0.55 -11.27
CA ASP A 282 -4.56 0.25 -10.38
C ASP A 282 -3.55 -0.65 -9.66
N PRO A 283 -2.23 -0.48 -9.84
CA PRO A 283 -1.20 -1.28 -9.16
C PRO A 283 -1.06 -0.94 -7.67
N LEU A 284 -1.82 0.06 -7.15
CA LEU A 284 -1.82 0.44 -5.73
C LEU A 284 -0.46 0.91 -5.19
N GLU A 285 0.40 1.42 -6.03
CA GLU A 285 1.69 2.01 -5.63
C GLU A 285 1.54 3.36 -4.93
N GLY A 286 0.42 4.03 -5.16
CA GLY A 286 0.00 5.26 -4.51
C GLY A 286 -1.44 5.59 -4.87
N LEU A 287 -2.18 6.28 -3.99
CA LEU A 287 -3.50 6.76 -4.32
C LEU A 287 -3.46 8.12 -5.01
N THR A 288 -4.39 8.32 -5.93
CA THR A 288 -4.64 9.58 -6.64
C THR A 288 -6.14 9.88 -6.66
N ASP A 289 -6.50 11.07 -7.14
CA ASP A 289 -7.91 11.40 -7.40
C ASP A 289 -8.53 10.52 -8.52
N ALA A 290 -7.69 9.84 -9.30
CA ALA A 290 -8.11 8.90 -10.35
C ALA A 290 -8.25 7.46 -9.85
N SER A 291 -7.76 7.14 -8.66
CA SER A 291 -7.90 5.80 -8.07
C SER A 291 -9.37 5.45 -7.84
N PRO A 292 -9.80 4.22 -8.16
CA PRO A 292 -11.22 3.84 -8.15
C PRO A 292 -11.77 3.51 -6.75
N GLY A 293 -11.10 3.93 -5.69
CA GLY A 293 -11.46 3.74 -4.29
C GLY A 293 -10.70 4.66 -3.36
N SER A 294 -11.13 4.76 -2.12
CA SER A 294 -10.53 5.63 -1.09
C SER A 294 -9.47 4.93 -0.24
N ASP A 295 -9.43 3.60 -0.30
CA ASP A 295 -8.42 2.79 0.39
C ASP A 295 -8.02 1.54 -0.42
N TYR A 296 -7.01 0.82 0.09
CA TYR A 296 -6.49 -0.40 -0.54
C TYR A 296 -7.59 -1.44 -0.83
N LEU A 297 -8.51 -1.70 0.12
CA LEU A 297 -9.54 -2.71 -0.04
C LEU A 297 -10.57 -2.31 -1.10
N GLU A 298 -10.94 -1.04 -1.15
CA GLU A 298 -11.87 -0.52 -2.16
C GLU A 298 -11.25 -0.57 -3.56
N VAL A 299 -9.98 -0.14 -3.70
CA VAL A 299 -9.27 -0.19 -4.98
C VAL A 299 -9.10 -1.64 -5.45
N MET A 300 -8.71 -2.56 -4.59
CA MET A 300 -8.61 -3.99 -4.94
C MET A 300 -9.95 -4.55 -5.41
N ARG A 301 -11.08 -4.22 -4.77
CA ARG A 301 -12.41 -4.63 -5.23
C ARG A 301 -12.80 -4.01 -6.57
N ALA A 302 -12.41 -2.77 -6.80
CA ALA A 302 -12.59 -2.13 -8.11
C ALA A 302 -11.75 -2.82 -9.19
N ASN A 303 -10.50 -3.17 -8.86
CA ASN A 303 -9.63 -3.98 -9.73
C ASN A 303 -10.27 -5.34 -10.05
N LEU A 304 -10.80 -6.03 -9.05
CA LEU A 304 -11.52 -7.30 -9.27
C LEU A 304 -12.68 -7.14 -10.25
N LYS A 305 -13.48 -6.08 -10.10
CA LYS A 305 -14.58 -5.78 -11.03
C LYS A 305 -14.05 -5.56 -12.45
N THR A 306 -13.02 -4.74 -12.61
CA THR A 306 -12.40 -4.45 -13.90
C THR A 306 -11.83 -5.72 -14.55
N LEU A 307 -11.14 -6.57 -13.75
CA LEU A 307 -10.63 -7.86 -14.22
C LEU A 307 -11.75 -8.79 -14.67
N ARG A 308 -12.84 -8.91 -13.91
CA ARG A 308 -13.97 -9.76 -14.30
C ARG A 308 -14.59 -9.33 -15.63
N GLU A 309 -14.75 -8.03 -15.83
CA GLU A 309 -15.28 -7.47 -17.07
C GLU A 309 -14.30 -7.67 -18.25
N GLY A 310 -13.02 -7.39 -18.03
CA GLY A 310 -11.99 -7.48 -19.07
C GLY A 310 -11.62 -8.89 -19.49
N GLN A 311 -11.66 -9.84 -18.53
CA GLN A 311 -11.33 -11.25 -18.77
C GLN A 311 -12.56 -12.12 -19.08
N GLY A 312 -13.76 -11.54 -19.11
CA GLY A 312 -15.01 -12.27 -19.39
C GLY A 312 -15.33 -13.31 -18.31
N CYS A 313 -15.17 -12.96 -17.03
CA CYS A 313 -15.42 -13.88 -15.94
C CYS A 313 -16.91 -13.94 -15.57
N SER A 314 -17.46 -15.14 -15.40
CA SER A 314 -18.86 -15.41 -15.08
C SER A 314 -19.11 -15.67 -13.59
#